data_01c9b4dc5cefd30ffb481c4ddf8bace6
#
_entry.id   01c9b4dc5cefd30ffb481c4ddf8bace6
#
_cell.length_a   1.000
_cell.length_b   1.000
_cell.length_c   1.000
_cell.angle_alpha   90.00
_cell.angle_beta   90.00
_cell.angle_gamma   90.00
#
_symmetry.space_group_name_H-M   'P 1'
#
loop_
_entity.id
_entity.type
_entity.pdbx_description
1 polymer ?
#
loop_
_entity_poly.entity_id
_entity_poly.type
_entity_poly.pdbx_seq_one_letter_code
_entity_poly.pdbx_strand_id
1 'polypeptide(L)'
;GKDPHVIEIPEDLKAKAEELHEKLIEEVVTLDDEIMEAYMEGNVPDVATIKKLIRKGTIGQNFNPVLCGTAFKNKGVQPLLDAIVDYLPSPLDVPAISGTKMDGETADSRKPDAKEPFSALAFKVANDPFVGNLMFIRIYSGKLVSGSYVYNSNRDKRERVGRMLLMHSNNREEIKEA
;
A
#
# COMPACT_ATOMS: atom_id res chain seq x y z
N GLY A 1 -5.19 23.74 -3.62
CA GLY A 1 -6.46 23.70 -4.34
C GLY A 1 -7.52 24.45 -3.60
N LYS A 2 -8.55 24.86 -4.29
CA LYS A 2 -9.74 25.44 -3.63
C LYS A 2 -10.53 24.28 -3.01
N ASP A 3 -11.20 24.55 -1.90
CA ASP A 3 -12.08 23.57 -1.26
C ASP A 3 -13.13 23.08 -2.28
N PRO A 4 -13.39 21.76 -2.33
CA PRO A 4 -14.42 21.24 -3.22
C PRO A 4 -15.80 21.70 -2.78
N HIS A 5 -16.63 22.13 -3.71
CA HIS A 5 -18.03 22.41 -3.45
C HIS A 5 -18.85 21.16 -3.78
N VAL A 6 -19.60 20.69 -2.79
CA VAL A 6 -20.57 19.62 -2.99
C VAL A 6 -21.83 20.25 -3.56
N ILE A 7 -22.30 19.74 -4.67
CA ILE A 7 -23.53 20.14 -5.34
C ILE A 7 -24.46 18.92 -5.47
N GLU A 8 -25.73 19.16 -5.64
CA GLU A 8 -26.69 18.10 -5.93
C GLU A 8 -26.40 17.45 -7.30
N ILE A 9 -26.74 16.19 -7.43
CA ILE A 9 -26.61 15.46 -8.70
C ILE A 9 -27.62 16.08 -9.68
N PRO A 10 -27.18 16.44 -10.90
CA PRO A 10 -28.11 16.91 -11.95
C PRO A 10 -29.25 15.94 -12.18
N GLU A 11 -30.47 16.44 -12.37
CA GLU A 11 -31.69 15.63 -12.48
C GLU A 11 -31.63 14.57 -13.57
N ASP A 12 -30.99 14.86 -14.72
CA ASP A 12 -30.79 13.95 -15.84
C ASP A 12 -29.83 12.79 -15.52
N LEU A 13 -28.98 12.93 -14.47
CA LEU A 13 -28.02 11.90 -14.03
C LEU A 13 -28.46 11.18 -12.75
N LYS A 14 -29.49 11.67 -12.04
CA LYS A 14 -29.88 11.19 -10.73
C LYS A 14 -30.25 9.71 -10.73
N ALA A 15 -31.17 9.31 -11.62
CA ALA A 15 -31.59 7.91 -11.73
C ALA A 15 -30.44 6.97 -12.07
N LYS A 16 -29.51 7.40 -12.92
CA LYS A 16 -28.32 6.62 -13.27
C LYS A 16 -27.34 6.52 -12.11
N ALA A 17 -27.17 7.59 -11.34
CA ALA A 17 -26.31 7.59 -10.17
C ALA A 17 -26.85 6.67 -9.07
N GLU A 18 -28.16 6.69 -8.83
CA GLU A 18 -28.83 5.81 -7.88
C GLU A 18 -28.68 4.33 -8.28
N GLU A 19 -28.97 3.99 -9.54
CA GLU A 19 -28.80 2.63 -10.09
C GLU A 19 -27.36 2.10 -9.89
N LEU A 20 -26.35 2.93 -10.21
CA LEU A 20 -24.95 2.52 -10.11
C LEU A 20 -24.45 2.45 -8.66
N HIS A 21 -24.99 3.31 -7.79
CA HIS A 21 -24.69 3.26 -6.37
C HIS A 21 -25.26 1.98 -5.72
N GLU A 22 -26.50 1.62 -6.06
CA GLU A 22 -27.13 0.37 -5.60
C GLU A 22 -26.31 -0.85 -6.06
N LYS A 23 -25.92 -0.91 -7.33
CA LYS A 23 -25.06 -1.97 -7.85
C LYS A 23 -23.70 -2.07 -7.14
N LEU A 24 -23.11 -0.92 -6.78
CA LEU A 24 -21.87 -0.92 -6.00
C LEU A 24 -22.09 -1.55 -4.62
N ILE A 25 -23.18 -1.22 -3.94
CA ILE A 25 -23.50 -1.77 -2.63
C ILE A 25 -23.76 -3.27 -2.75
N GLU A 26 -24.58 -3.70 -3.69
CA GLU A 26 -24.86 -5.10 -3.96
C GLU A 26 -23.59 -5.93 -4.18
N GLU A 27 -22.63 -5.40 -4.95
CA GLU A 27 -21.37 -6.08 -5.22
C GLU A 27 -20.52 -6.23 -3.96
N VAL A 28 -20.41 -5.17 -3.15
CA VAL A 28 -19.49 -5.21 -1.99
C VAL A 28 -20.07 -5.96 -0.79
N VAL A 29 -21.39 -5.98 -0.58
CA VAL A 29 -22.00 -6.71 0.54
C VAL A 29 -21.84 -8.23 0.41
N THR A 30 -21.65 -8.76 -0.81
CA THR A 30 -21.37 -10.18 -1.05
C THR A 30 -20.10 -10.69 -0.39
N LEU A 31 -19.23 -9.78 0.06
CA LEU A 31 -17.96 -10.13 0.72
C LEU A 31 -18.11 -10.42 2.21
N ASP A 32 -19.32 -10.24 2.78
CA ASP A 32 -19.58 -10.44 4.20
C ASP A 32 -21.02 -10.90 4.42
N ASP A 33 -21.17 -12.15 4.87
CA ASP A 33 -22.46 -12.81 4.96
C ASP A 33 -23.43 -12.09 5.91
N GLU A 34 -22.94 -11.57 7.05
CA GLU A 34 -23.78 -10.87 8.03
C GLU A 34 -24.29 -9.53 7.46
N ILE A 35 -23.42 -8.81 6.76
CA ILE A 35 -23.80 -7.53 6.13
C ILE A 35 -24.72 -7.76 4.95
N MET A 36 -24.51 -8.84 4.19
CA MET A 36 -25.38 -9.23 3.09
C MET A 36 -26.79 -9.58 3.59
N GLU A 37 -26.89 -10.37 4.66
CA GLU A 37 -28.18 -10.72 5.27
C GLU A 37 -28.93 -9.45 5.76
N ALA A 38 -28.23 -8.57 6.48
CA ALA A 38 -28.81 -7.31 6.92
C ALA A 38 -29.27 -6.41 5.74
N TYR A 39 -28.51 -6.39 4.65
CA TYR A 39 -28.88 -5.65 3.44
C TYR A 39 -30.15 -6.23 2.78
N MET A 40 -30.29 -7.55 2.73
CA MET A 40 -31.49 -8.21 2.22
C MET A 40 -32.74 -7.94 3.08
N GLU A 41 -32.56 -7.65 4.36
CA GLU A 41 -33.62 -7.19 5.26
C GLU A 41 -33.95 -5.67 5.10
N GLY A 42 -33.25 -4.96 4.21
CA GLY A 42 -33.46 -3.55 3.94
C GLY A 42 -32.53 -2.59 4.70
N ASN A 43 -31.53 -3.10 5.42
CA ASN A 43 -30.56 -2.31 6.17
C ASN A 43 -29.37 -1.96 5.28
N VAL A 44 -29.35 -0.75 4.74
CA VAL A 44 -28.22 -0.26 3.91
C VAL A 44 -27.01 0.02 4.79
N PRO A 45 -25.83 -0.54 4.48
CA PRO A 45 -24.62 -0.28 5.26
C PRO A 45 -24.16 1.17 5.15
N ASP A 46 -23.55 1.68 6.22
CA ASP A 46 -22.97 3.02 6.25
C ASP A 46 -21.68 3.12 5.37
N VAL A 47 -21.26 4.35 5.09
CA VAL A 47 -20.09 4.62 4.25
C VAL A 47 -18.82 3.98 4.82
N ALA A 48 -18.67 3.92 6.14
CA ALA A 48 -17.49 3.33 6.78
C ALA A 48 -17.43 1.82 6.56
N THR A 49 -18.59 1.16 6.64
CA THR A 49 -18.74 -0.27 6.35
C THR A 49 -18.51 -0.58 4.87
N ILE A 50 -19.08 0.22 3.97
CA ILE A 50 -18.84 0.09 2.51
C ILE A 50 -17.34 0.20 2.21
N LYS A 51 -16.64 1.19 2.77
CA LYS A 51 -15.19 1.34 2.59
C LYS A 51 -14.39 0.13 3.08
N LYS A 52 -14.77 -0.45 4.23
CA LYS A 52 -14.14 -1.68 4.75
C LYS A 52 -14.35 -2.86 3.80
N LEU A 53 -15.53 -3.01 3.24
CA LEU A 53 -15.84 -4.07 2.27
C LEU A 53 -15.07 -3.86 0.97
N ILE A 54 -14.98 -2.64 0.45
CA ILE A 54 -14.16 -2.32 -0.72
C ILE A 54 -12.70 -2.68 -0.46
N ARG A 55 -12.15 -2.32 0.71
CA ARG A 55 -10.79 -2.72 1.10
C ARG A 55 -10.64 -4.24 1.15
N LYS A 56 -11.56 -4.95 1.79
CA LYS A 56 -11.55 -6.42 1.88
C LYS A 56 -11.51 -7.06 0.48
N GLY A 57 -12.36 -6.59 -0.43
CA GLY A 57 -12.39 -7.07 -1.82
C GLY A 57 -11.13 -6.72 -2.61
N THR A 58 -10.56 -5.53 -2.41
CA THR A 58 -9.33 -5.11 -3.07
C THR A 58 -8.14 -5.95 -2.61
N ILE A 59 -7.97 -6.15 -1.32
CA ILE A 59 -6.89 -6.97 -0.74
C ILE A 59 -7.05 -8.44 -1.14
N GLY A 60 -8.30 -8.93 -1.15
CA GLY A 60 -8.64 -10.29 -1.59
C GLY A 60 -8.58 -10.51 -3.10
N GLN A 61 -8.29 -9.45 -3.88
CA GLN A 61 -8.26 -9.49 -5.35
C GLN A 61 -9.60 -9.91 -6.00
N ASN A 62 -10.71 -9.65 -5.33
CA ASN A 62 -12.05 -9.91 -5.87
C ASN A 62 -12.42 -8.88 -6.96
N PHE A 63 -12.01 -7.63 -6.77
CA PHE A 63 -12.20 -6.53 -7.73
C PHE A 63 -11.15 -5.44 -7.54
N ASN A 64 -11.14 -4.49 -8.49
CA ASN A 64 -10.25 -3.33 -8.45
C ASN A 64 -11.08 -2.04 -8.41
N PRO A 65 -10.94 -1.17 -7.39
CA PRO A 65 -11.57 0.14 -7.39
C PRO A 65 -11.09 1.01 -8.55
N VAL A 66 -12.01 1.64 -9.26
CA VAL A 66 -11.71 2.55 -10.38
C VAL A 66 -12.18 3.95 -10.00
N LEU A 67 -11.28 4.93 -10.10
CA LEU A 67 -11.56 6.33 -9.79
C LEU A 67 -11.36 7.20 -11.03
N CYS A 68 -12.13 8.28 -11.12
CA CYS A 68 -12.03 9.26 -12.18
C CYS A 68 -11.37 10.54 -11.70
N GLY A 69 -10.56 11.15 -12.54
CA GLY A 69 -9.94 12.43 -12.23
C GLY A 69 -9.20 13.02 -13.42
N THR A 70 -8.72 14.25 -13.26
CA THR A 70 -7.82 14.89 -14.23
C THR A 70 -6.66 15.54 -13.49
N ALA A 71 -5.58 14.77 -13.33
CA ALA A 71 -4.38 15.19 -12.60
C ALA A 71 -3.76 16.46 -13.20
N PHE A 72 -3.77 16.59 -14.53
CA PHE A 72 -3.27 17.78 -15.22
C PHE A 72 -4.01 19.06 -14.82
N LYS A 73 -5.31 18.96 -14.51
CA LYS A 73 -6.13 20.08 -14.02
C LYS A 73 -6.25 20.11 -12.48
N ASN A 74 -5.50 19.27 -11.79
CA ASN A 74 -5.51 19.10 -10.33
C ASN A 74 -6.93 18.85 -9.78
N LYS A 75 -7.69 17.97 -10.44
CA LYS A 75 -9.04 17.56 -10.02
C LYS A 75 -9.07 16.07 -9.72
N GLY A 76 -9.65 15.69 -8.57
CA GLY A 76 -9.77 14.30 -8.14
C GLY A 76 -8.47 13.69 -7.59
N VAL A 77 -7.41 14.49 -7.39
CA VAL A 77 -6.12 13.97 -6.89
C VAL A 77 -6.22 13.60 -5.41
N GLN A 78 -6.82 14.44 -4.59
CA GLN A 78 -7.00 14.16 -3.16
C GLN A 78 -7.86 12.91 -2.93
N PRO A 79 -9.06 12.75 -3.54
CA PRO A 79 -9.84 11.52 -3.42
C PRO A 79 -9.08 10.27 -3.90
N LEU A 80 -8.19 10.39 -4.90
CA LEU A 80 -7.34 9.28 -5.32
C LEU A 80 -6.32 8.90 -4.24
N LEU A 81 -5.70 9.90 -3.60
CA LEU A 81 -4.74 9.64 -2.50
C LEU A 81 -5.46 9.03 -1.29
N ASP A 82 -6.64 9.52 -0.96
CA ASP A 82 -7.47 8.94 0.10
C ASP A 82 -7.83 7.48 -0.21
N ALA A 83 -8.23 7.19 -1.45
CA ALA A 83 -8.53 5.82 -1.89
C ALA A 83 -7.32 4.88 -1.85
N ILE A 84 -6.11 5.38 -2.11
CA ILE A 84 -4.86 4.61 -1.93
C ILE A 84 -4.71 4.20 -0.47
N VAL A 85 -4.92 5.13 0.46
CA VAL A 85 -4.83 4.86 1.90
C VAL A 85 -5.96 3.93 2.36
N ASP A 86 -7.18 4.16 1.87
CA ASP A 86 -8.36 3.41 2.30
C ASP A 86 -8.35 1.96 1.76
N TYR A 87 -7.88 1.72 0.53
CA TYR A 87 -8.13 0.46 -0.17
C TYR A 87 -6.90 -0.39 -0.46
N LEU A 88 -5.70 0.20 -0.61
CA LEU A 88 -4.52 -0.61 -0.91
C LEU A 88 -3.95 -1.30 0.34
N PRO A 89 -3.34 -2.50 0.17
CA PRO A 89 -2.74 -3.21 1.29
C PRO A 89 -1.51 -2.48 1.82
N SER A 90 -1.40 -2.44 3.14
CA SER A 90 -0.15 -2.09 3.84
C SER A 90 0.77 -3.32 3.95
N PRO A 91 2.03 -3.16 4.33
CA PRO A 91 2.89 -4.31 4.61
C PRO A 91 2.34 -5.26 5.68
N LEU A 92 1.44 -4.79 6.55
CA LEU A 92 0.79 -5.62 7.59
C LEU A 92 -0.38 -6.46 7.06
N ASP A 93 -0.94 -6.09 5.92
CA ASP A 93 -2.06 -6.79 5.29
C ASP A 93 -1.59 -7.96 4.39
N VAL A 94 -0.27 -8.05 4.14
CA VAL A 94 0.30 -9.10 3.28
C VAL A 94 0.95 -10.20 4.12
N PRO A 95 1.00 -11.45 3.61
CA PRO A 95 1.66 -12.54 4.32
C PRO A 95 3.12 -12.23 4.62
N ALA A 96 3.65 -12.85 5.70
CA ALA A 96 5.07 -12.80 6.01
C ALA A 96 5.90 -13.34 4.83
N ILE A 97 7.06 -12.73 4.58
CA ILE A 97 7.96 -13.21 3.51
C ILE A 97 8.55 -14.54 3.92
N SER A 98 8.38 -15.52 3.04
CA SER A 98 8.95 -16.85 3.19
C SER A 98 10.28 -16.96 2.46
N GLY A 99 11.21 -17.69 3.05
CA GLY A 99 12.53 -17.96 2.51
C GLY A 99 13.17 -19.17 3.19
N THR A 100 14.47 -19.31 3.03
CA THR A 100 15.25 -20.32 3.71
C THR A 100 16.35 -19.67 4.56
N LYS A 101 16.81 -20.37 5.60
CA LYS A 101 18.00 -19.99 6.34
C LYS A 101 19.24 -20.10 5.47
N MET A 102 20.39 -19.72 6.03
CA MET A 102 21.67 -19.78 5.32
C MET A 102 22.11 -21.19 4.92
N ASP A 103 21.51 -22.23 5.50
CA ASP A 103 21.71 -23.62 5.11
C ASP A 103 21.05 -23.97 3.77
N GLY A 104 20.18 -23.07 3.24
CA GLY A 104 19.46 -23.26 1.99
C GLY A 104 18.28 -24.24 2.04
N GLU A 105 18.07 -24.92 3.16
CA GLU A 105 17.08 -26.00 3.32
C GLU A 105 16.01 -25.66 4.38
N THR A 106 16.41 -25.10 5.50
CA THR A 106 15.49 -24.80 6.60
C THR A 106 14.57 -23.64 6.24
N ALA A 107 13.28 -23.89 6.18
CA ALA A 107 12.28 -22.83 5.94
C ALA A 107 12.36 -21.76 7.05
N ASP A 108 12.26 -20.51 6.66
CA ASP A 108 12.22 -19.36 7.55
C ASP A 108 11.21 -18.33 7.02
N SER A 109 10.68 -17.49 7.89
CA SER A 109 9.75 -16.44 7.53
C SER A 109 10.06 -15.16 8.28
N ARG A 110 9.77 -14.02 7.69
CA ARG A 110 9.95 -12.70 8.29
C ARG A 110 8.65 -11.93 8.24
N LYS A 111 8.19 -11.50 9.41
CA LYS A 111 7.05 -10.60 9.55
C LYS A 111 7.51 -9.15 9.37
N PRO A 112 6.66 -8.25 8.88
CA PRO A 112 6.98 -6.82 8.75
C PRO A 112 6.94 -6.13 10.12
N ASP A 113 7.86 -6.49 10.99
CA ASP A 113 8.03 -5.95 12.34
C ASP A 113 9.48 -5.46 12.53
N ALA A 114 9.64 -4.24 13.06
CA ALA A 114 10.93 -3.64 13.34
C ALA A 114 11.74 -4.38 14.42
N LYS A 115 11.11 -5.26 15.21
CA LYS A 115 11.76 -6.09 16.23
C LYS A 115 12.28 -7.42 15.69
N GLU A 116 11.85 -7.81 14.50
CA GLU A 116 12.31 -9.03 13.84
C GLU A 116 13.76 -8.88 13.36
N PRO A 117 14.47 -9.98 13.09
CA PRO A 117 15.77 -9.94 12.44
C PRO A 117 15.70 -9.21 11.10
N PHE A 118 16.71 -8.39 10.81
CA PHE A 118 16.77 -7.61 9.58
C PHE A 118 16.75 -8.51 8.34
N SER A 119 15.86 -8.20 7.42
CA SER A 119 15.87 -8.74 6.07
C SER A 119 15.46 -7.69 5.04
N ALA A 120 16.17 -7.63 3.94
CA ALA A 120 15.93 -6.65 2.89
C ALA A 120 16.37 -7.17 1.52
N LEU A 121 15.84 -6.57 0.47
CA LEU A 121 16.24 -6.79 -0.91
C LEU A 121 16.86 -5.50 -1.48
N ALA A 122 18.09 -5.60 -1.97
CA ALA A 122 18.68 -4.59 -2.83
C ALA A 122 18.21 -4.83 -4.27
N PHE A 123 17.31 -4.01 -4.76
CA PHE A 123 16.60 -4.28 -6.03
C PHE A 123 16.99 -3.37 -7.18
N LYS A 124 17.66 -2.24 -6.90
CA LYS A 124 18.04 -1.27 -7.92
C LYS A 124 19.33 -0.54 -7.55
N VAL A 125 20.20 -0.35 -8.53
CA VAL A 125 21.36 0.56 -8.44
C VAL A 125 21.13 1.71 -9.40
N ALA A 126 21.33 2.94 -8.93
CA ALA A 126 21.30 4.13 -9.75
C ALA A 126 22.59 4.94 -9.53
N ASN A 127 23.09 5.56 -10.58
CA ASN A 127 24.20 6.48 -10.47
C ASN A 127 23.67 7.90 -10.30
N ASP A 128 24.10 8.54 -9.23
CA ASP A 128 23.77 9.94 -8.94
C ASP A 128 25.02 10.81 -9.12
N PRO A 129 24.94 11.93 -9.86
CA PRO A 129 26.11 12.77 -10.14
C PRO A 129 26.81 13.35 -8.91
N PHE A 130 26.10 13.48 -7.79
CA PHE A 130 26.60 14.11 -6.56
C PHE A 130 26.96 13.12 -5.45
N VAL A 131 26.25 12.00 -5.38
CA VAL A 131 26.40 11.01 -4.29
C VAL A 131 27.11 9.77 -4.76
N GLY A 132 27.21 9.57 -6.07
CA GLY A 132 27.75 8.36 -6.66
C GLY A 132 26.71 7.26 -6.77
N ASN A 133 27.10 6.00 -6.54
CA ASN A 133 26.18 4.88 -6.66
C ASN A 133 25.21 4.84 -5.49
N LEU A 134 23.93 4.92 -5.79
CA LEU A 134 22.81 4.71 -4.86
C LEU A 134 22.26 3.29 -5.03
N MET A 135 22.20 2.56 -3.95
CA MET A 135 21.55 1.25 -3.90
C MET A 135 20.19 1.39 -3.23
N PHE A 136 19.14 1.10 -3.97
CA PHE A 136 17.77 1.10 -3.44
C PHE A 136 17.47 -0.23 -2.79
N ILE A 137 16.99 -0.17 -1.55
CA ILE A 137 16.66 -1.34 -0.75
C ILE A 137 15.20 -1.30 -0.33
N ARG A 138 14.59 -2.47 -0.24
CA ARG A 138 13.29 -2.67 0.39
C ARG A 138 13.50 -3.52 1.65
N ILE A 139 13.20 -2.93 2.80
CA ILE A 139 13.26 -3.63 4.08
C ILE A 139 11.93 -4.39 4.27
N TYR A 140 12.04 -5.66 4.59
CA TYR A 140 10.91 -6.54 4.86
C TYR A 140 10.71 -6.81 6.35
N SER A 141 11.78 -6.79 7.13
CA SER A 141 11.73 -6.97 8.58
C SER A 141 12.96 -6.35 9.25
N GLY A 142 12.83 -6.07 10.54
CA GLY A 142 13.89 -5.49 11.33
C GLY A 142 14.17 -4.04 11.00
N LYS A 143 15.32 -3.56 11.41
CA LYS A 143 15.81 -2.19 11.17
C LYS A 143 17.19 -2.19 10.55
N LEU A 144 17.43 -1.25 9.67
CA LEU A 144 18.75 -0.95 9.11
C LEU A 144 19.31 0.31 9.78
N VAL A 145 20.55 0.25 10.24
CA VAL A 145 21.22 1.38 10.91
C VAL A 145 22.48 1.78 10.13
N SER A 146 22.63 3.08 9.90
CA SER A 146 23.84 3.64 9.24
C SER A 146 25.11 3.29 10.07
N GLY A 147 26.15 2.86 9.39
CA GLY A 147 27.40 2.40 10.01
C GLY A 147 27.39 0.98 10.56
N SER A 148 26.25 0.31 10.60
CA SER A 148 26.15 -1.11 10.98
C SER A 148 26.67 -2.04 9.90
N TYR A 149 26.61 -3.34 10.16
CA TYR A 149 26.99 -4.37 9.20
C TYR A 149 25.80 -5.27 8.91
N VAL A 150 25.62 -5.59 7.63
CA VAL A 150 24.66 -6.56 7.14
C VAL A 150 25.37 -7.74 6.50
N TYR A 151 24.70 -8.88 6.44
CA TYR A 151 25.19 -10.05 5.74
C TYR A 151 24.60 -10.07 4.32
N ASN A 152 25.46 -10.12 3.31
CA ASN A 152 25.08 -10.29 1.92
C ASN A 152 25.09 -11.78 1.57
N SER A 153 23.91 -12.39 1.52
CA SER A 153 23.74 -13.83 1.26
C SER A 153 24.22 -14.24 -0.14
N ASN A 154 24.12 -13.36 -1.15
CA ASN A 154 24.58 -13.67 -2.50
C ASN A 154 26.11 -13.73 -2.63
N ARG A 155 26.82 -12.98 -1.78
CA ARG A 155 28.29 -12.90 -1.79
C ARG A 155 28.93 -13.61 -0.62
N ASP A 156 28.15 -14.16 0.27
CA ASP A 156 28.60 -14.82 1.49
C ASP A 156 29.59 -13.99 2.32
N LYS A 157 29.24 -12.71 2.54
CA LYS A 157 30.11 -11.81 3.29
C LYS A 157 29.35 -10.70 4.03
N ARG A 158 30.01 -10.18 5.06
CA ARG A 158 29.53 -8.98 5.76
C ARG A 158 29.90 -7.72 4.98
N GLU A 159 28.94 -6.83 4.84
CA GLU A 159 29.12 -5.53 4.21
C GLU A 159 28.72 -4.42 5.18
N ARG A 160 29.47 -3.32 5.14
CA ARG A 160 29.19 -2.16 6.00
C ARG A 160 28.16 -1.28 5.33
N VAL A 161 27.11 -0.90 6.09
CA VAL A 161 26.11 0.08 5.66
C VAL A 161 26.74 1.47 5.72
N GLY A 162 26.79 2.15 4.58
CA GLY A 162 27.26 3.53 4.48
C GLY A 162 26.20 4.54 4.92
N ARG A 163 26.21 5.72 4.29
CA ARG A 163 25.15 6.71 4.48
C ARG A 163 23.83 6.19 3.93
N MET A 164 22.77 6.50 4.63
CA MET A 164 21.40 6.15 4.24
C MET A 164 20.64 7.41 3.87
N LEU A 165 19.89 7.35 2.80
CA LEU A 165 19.11 8.46 2.27
C LEU A 165 17.67 8.06 2.09
N LEU A 166 16.75 8.91 2.57
CA LEU A 166 15.34 8.87 2.19
C LEU A 166 15.15 9.75 0.96
N MET A 167 14.61 9.16 -0.09
CA MET A 167 14.45 9.86 -1.37
C MET A 167 13.01 10.37 -1.52
N HIS A 168 12.87 11.69 -1.65
CA HIS A 168 11.61 12.37 -1.97
C HIS A 168 11.72 12.98 -3.35
N SER A 169 11.39 12.22 -4.39
CA SER A 169 11.65 12.61 -5.78
C SER A 169 13.15 12.93 -5.98
N ASN A 170 13.50 14.19 -6.28
CA ASN A 170 14.88 14.63 -6.42
C ASN A 170 15.53 15.13 -5.11
N ASN A 171 14.74 15.23 -4.03
CA ASN A 171 15.25 15.64 -2.73
C ASN A 171 15.79 14.44 -1.97
N ARG A 172 16.87 14.63 -1.23
CA ARG A 172 17.57 13.63 -0.45
C ARG A 172 17.63 14.08 0.99
N GLU A 173 17.19 13.22 1.88
CA GLU A 173 17.28 13.43 3.32
C GLU A 173 18.18 12.36 3.92
N GLU A 174 19.21 12.75 4.66
CA GLU A 174 20.07 11.78 5.35
C GLU A 174 19.38 11.26 6.59
N ILE A 175 19.26 9.93 6.69
CA ILE A 175 18.64 9.25 7.82
C ILE A 175 19.63 8.33 8.51
N LYS A 176 19.43 8.09 9.81
CA LYS A 176 20.32 7.23 10.61
C LYS A 176 19.80 5.80 10.70
N GLU A 177 18.49 5.62 10.61
CA GLU A 177 17.83 4.30 10.65
C GLU A 177 16.61 4.26 9.71
N ALA A 178 16.27 3.09 9.25
CA ALA A 178 15.09 2.77 8.44
C ALA A 178 14.50 1.43 8.88
#